data_166e4e186dce9e6dd19bb0ea52c455b7
#
_entry.id   166e4e186dce9e6dd19bb0ea52c455b7
#
_cell.length_a   1.000
_cell.length_b   1.000
_cell.length_c   1.000
_cell.angle_alpha   90.00
_cell.angle_beta   90.00
_cell.angle_gamma   90.00
#
_symmetry.space_group_name_H-M   'P 1'
#
loop_
_entity.id
_entity.type
_entity.pdbx_description
1 polymer ?
#
loop_
_entity_poly.entity_id
_entity_poly.type
_entity_poly.pdbx_seq_one_letter_code
_entity_poly.pdbx_strand_id
1 'polypeptide(L)'
;MNHRHPLRTLLALVAVLLLGLAGAAPAGASSGIRWGEAPEPAGFARAFTPREWQFPADFGPHPAYRTEWWYYTGNLEGDDGRPFGYQLTVFRQALAPDGSAAPKPAGATPEVSGSRWRTPQVFSAHFTVSDIAAGSFLQEERFARGALGLAGAEADPYAVWLNDWRIGAEGPDRVRLQAGTDAMAIDLSLRQSRPPVLQGQNGLSRKGPEAGNASHYYSLVQQPTEGTVTVAGRTYAVHGVSWKDHEFSTSVLSPGTVGWDWFSAQFEDGSALMLYGLRREDGGKEPFSGGRWIDGDQERELGADDYVLTVKRTWRSPHSGATYPAAWTLTIPRLDLELAIAPQMADQELTTASATYWEGALRYEGHRGERSLRGRGYGELTGYVDRLDGLRGG
;
A
#
# COMPACT_ATOMS: atom_id res chain seq x y z
N MET A 1 -45.59 -11.81 53.37
CA MET A 1 -45.97 -10.58 52.70
C MET A 1 -44.96 -10.37 51.57
N ASN A 2 -45.36 -10.72 50.33
CA ASN A 2 -44.50 -10.75 49.12
C ASN A 2 -44.67 -9.47 48.33
N HIS A 3 -43.64 -8.67 48.24
CA HIS A 3 -43.55 -7.61 47.24
C HIS A 3 -42.80 -8.13 46.00
N ARG A 4 -43.55 -8.43 44.94
CA ARG A 4 -43.04 -8.72 43.61
C ARG A 4 -42.90 -7.39 42.83
N HIS A 5 -41.69 -7.09 42.36
CA HIS A 5 -41.37 -5.93 41.53
C HIS A 5 -41.96 -6.04 40.12
N PRO A 6 -42.49 -4.95 39.54
CA PRO A 6 -43.01 -4.91 38.19
C PRO A 6 -41.94 -4.44 37.19
N LEU A 7 -40.87 -5.21 36.96
CA LEU A 7 -39.80 -4.88 36.02
C LEU A 7 -39.63 -5.90 34.87
N ARG A 8 -40.59 -6.84 34.77
CA ARG A 8 -40.52 -7.89 33.72
C ARG A 8 -41.49 -7.68 32.55
N THR A 9 -42.28 -6.63 32.51
CA THR A 9 -43.32 -6.42 31.47
C THR A 9 -42.91 -5.35 30.42
N LEU A 10 -41.80 -4.65 30.58
CA LEU A 10 -41.32 -3.63 29.60
C LEU A 10 -40.32 -4.14 28.60
N LEU A 11 -39.76 -5.34 28.78
CA LEU A 11 -38.78 -5.96 27.86
C LEU A 11 -39.41 -6.86 26.80
N ALA A 12 -40.72 -7.13 26.89
CA ALA A 12 -41.43 -7.98 25.92
C ALA A 12 -42.09 -7.21 24.74
N LEU A 13 -42.15 -5.87 24.79
CA LEU A 13 -42.79 -5.04 23.74
C LEU A 13 -41.82 -4.40 22.72
N VAL A 14 -40.50 -4.49 22.95
CA VAL A 14 -39.49 -4.03 22.00
C VAL A 14 -39.02 -5.17 21.06
N ALA A 15 -39.28 -6.42 21.41
CA ALA A 15 -38.85 -7.59 20.60
C ALA A 15 -39.82 -7.96 19.46
N VAL A 16 -41.03 -7.37 19.39
CA VAL A 16 -42.04 -7.74 18.35
C VAL A 16 -42.07 -6.79 17.16
N LEU A 17 -41.37 -5.65 17.18
CA LEU A 17 -41.34 -4.68 16.08
C LEU A 17 -40.10 -4.79 15.17
N LEU A 18 -39.24 -5.81 15.39
CA LEU A 18 -38.06 -6.08 14.54
C LEU A 18 -38.11 -7.38 13.71
N LEU A 19 -39.30 -8.05 13.69
CA LEU A 19 -39.45 -9.34 12.98
C LEU A 19 -40.34 -9.26 11.74
N GLY A 20 -40.44 -8.09 11.11
CA GLY A 20 -41.35 -7.86 9.97
C GLY A 20 -40.70 -7.40 8.65
N LEU A 21 -39.38 -7.55 8.45
CA LEU A 21 -38.73 -7.25 7.18
C LEU A 21 -37.51 -8.18 6.92
N ALA A 22 -37.75 -9.48 7.00
CA ALA A 22 -36.82 -10.46 6.45
C ALA A 22 -37.19 -10.71 4.97
N GLY A 23 -37.02 -9.68 4.14
CA GLY A 23 -36.84 -9.84 2.71
C GLY A 23 -35.43 -10.41 2.51
N ALA A 24 -35.34 -11.57 1.85
CA ALA A 24 -34.09 -12.21 1.49
C ALA A 24 -33.21 -11.22 0.71
N ALA A 25 -32.17 -10.68 1.37
CA ALA A 25 -31.08 -10.01 0.67
C ALA A 25 -30.25 -11.08 -0.06
N PRO A 26 -29.88 -10.88 -1.33
CA PRO A 26 -28.96 -11.78 -1.99
C PRO A 26 -27.62 -11.74 -1.22
N ALA A 27 -27.13 -12.92 -0.85
CA ALA A 27 -25.80 -13.08 -0.30
C ALA A 27 -24.78 -12.61 -1.36
N GLY A 28 -23.96 -11.61 -1.01
CA GLY A 28 -22.82 -11.24 -1.83
C GLY A 28 -22.66 -9.77 -2.19
N ALA A 29 -22.95 -8.84 -1.30
CA ALA A 29 -22.48 -7.47 -1.46
C ALA A 29 -21.60 -7.10 -0.26
N SER A 30 -20.29 -7.23 -0.42
CA SER A 30 -19.34 -6.58 0.47
C SER A 30 -19.55 -5.07 0.33
N SER A 31 -20.00 -4.41 1.39
CA SER A 31 -20.21 -2.95 1.43
C SER A 31 -18.89 -2.18 1.64
N GLY A 32 -17.77 -2.73 1.22
CA GLY A 32 -16.46 -2.07 1.24
C GLY A 32 -16.43 -0.89 0.27
N ILE A 33 -15.73 0.17 0.62
CA ILE A 33 -15.38 1.25 -0.30
C ILE A 33 -14.48 0.64 -1.37
N ARG A 34 -15.05 0.35 -2.55
CA ARG A 34 -14.28 -0.16 -3.69
C ARG A 34 -13.59 1.03 -4.36
N TRP A 35 -12.27 0.99 -4.37
CA TRP A 35 -11.45 1.99 -5.02
C TRP A 35 -11.72 1.95 -6.53
N GLY A 36 -12.27 3.04 -7.12
CA GLY A 36 -12.36 3.23 -8.58
C GLY A 36 -13.71 3.00 -9.26
N GLU A 37 -14.80 2.64 -8.57
CA GLU A 37 -16.11 2.36 -9.20
C GLU A 37 -16.89 3.61 -9.67
N ALA A 38 -16.44 4.84 -9.37
CA ALA A 38 -17.09 6.04 -9.87
C ALA A 38 -16.49 6.46 -11.22
N PRO A 39 -17.31 6.91 -12.21
CA PRO A 39 -16.79 7.55 -13.41
C PRO A 39 -15.77 8.62 -13.03
N GLU A 40 -14.67 8.74 -13.79
CA GLU A 40 -13.67 9.77 -13.53
C GLU A 40 -14.33 11.14 -13.62
N PRO A 41 -14.45 11.92 -12.52
CA PRO A 41 -14.92 13.29 -12.63
C PRO A 41 -13.92 14.08 -13.47
N ALA A 42 -14.42 14.85 -14.44
CA ALA A 42 -13.59 15.74 -15.23
C ALA A 42 -12.84 16.74 -14.32
N GLY A 43 -11.62 17.10 -14.68
CA GLY A 43 -10.86 18.15 -14.01
C GLY A 43 -9.67 17.69 -13.16
N PHE A 44 -9.44 16.42 -12.98
CA PHE A 44 -8.18 15.92 -12.40
C PHE A 44 -7.02 15.98 -13.38
N ALA A 45 -5.81 16.26 -12.88
CA ALA A 45 -4.59 16.14 -13.66
C ALA A 45 -4.31 14.67 -14.02
N ARG A 46 -3.69 14.44 -15.18
CA ARG A 46 -3.23 13.10 -15.62
C ARG A 46 -1.74 13.12 -15.92
N ALA A 47 -1.07 12.01 -15.70
CA ALA A 47 0.35 11.86 -15.97
C ALA A 47 0.58 11.53 -17.45
N PHE A 48 0.74 12.57 -18.29
CA PHE A 48 0.99 12.42 -19.74
C PHE A 48 2.47 12.41 -20.10
N THR A 49 3.28 13.17 -19.35
CA THR A 49 4.72 13.38 -19.62
C THR A 49 5.50 13.33 -18.32
N PRO A 50 6.80 13.05 -18.36
CA PRO A 50 7.68 13.29 -17.21
C PRO A 50 7.53 14.71 -16.67
N ARG A 51 7.67 14.87 -15.36
CA ARG A 51 7.63 16.19 -14.70
C ARG A 51 9.00 16.58 -14.17
N GLU A 52 9.19 17.85 -13.89
CA GLU A 52 10.28 18.30 -13.03
C GLU A 52 9.97 17.96 -11.58
N TRP A 53 10.91 17.33 -10.90
CA TRP A 53 10.80 16.96 -9.51
C TRP A 53 11.48 17.99 -8.61
N GLN A 54 10.81 18.36 -7.52
CA GLN A 54 11.29 19.36 -6.58
C GLN A 54 11.31 18.77 -5.16
N PHE A 55 12.40 18.08 -4.83
CA PHE A 55 12.58 17.57 -3.46
C PHE A 55 13.14 18.64 -2.53
N PRO A 56 12.64 18.80 -1.30
CA PRO A 56 11.72 17.89 -0.59
C PRO A 56 10.22 18.12 -0.85
N ALA A 57 9.80 19.13 -1.60
CA ALA A 57 8.38 19.47 -1.78
C ALA A 57 7.55 18.29 -2.33
N ASP A 58 8.10 17.52 -3.28
CA ASP A 58 7.45 16.34 -3.86
C ASP A 58 7.43 15.11 -2.92
N PHE A 59 7.87 15.22 -1.66
CA PHE A 59 7.53 14.24 -0.63
C PHE A 59 6.10 14.40 -0.13
N GLY A 60 5.53 15.60 -0.26
CA GLY A 60 4.20 15.98 0.15
C GLY A 60 3.08 15.59 -0.83
N PRO A 61 1.87 16.11 -0.64
CA PRO A 61 0.69 15.75 -1.41
C PRO A 61 0.64 16.41 -2.79
N HIS A 62 -0.01 15.73 -3.74
CA HIS A 62 -0.28 16.18 -5.10
C HIS A 62 -1.80 16.25 -5.36
N PRO A 63 -2.52 17.21 -4.78
CA PRO A 63 -4.00 17.23 -4.76
C PRO A 63 -4.64 17.38 -6.15
N ALA A 64 -3.89 17.80 -7.16
CA ALA A 64 -4.37 17.83 -8.54
C ALA A 64 -4.68 16.43 -9.11
N TYR A 65 -4.11 15.38 -8.55
CA TYR A 65 -4.34 14.00 -8.94
C TYR A 65 -5.39 13.35 -8.05
N ARG A 66 -6.13 12.38 -8.62
CA ARG A 66 -7.23 11.70 -7.94
C ARG A 66 -6.75 10.77 -6.84
N THR A 67 -5.68 10.01 -7.09
CA THR A 67 -5.17 8.93 -6.23
C THR A 67 -3.70 9.15 -5.92
N GLU A 68 -3.31 8.90 -4.70
CA GLU A 68 -1.94 9.04 -4.24
C GLU A 68 -1.70 8.12 -3.05
N TRP A 69 -0.48 7.55 -2.94
CA TRP A 69 -0.10 6.76 -1.77
C TRP A 69 1.35 6.95 -1.36
N TRP A 70 1.55 6.92 -0.07
CA TRP A 70 2.84 6.86 0.61
C TRP A 70 2.96 5.46 1.20
N TYR A 71 3.77 4.62 0.59
CA TYR A 71 3.96 3.23 0.94
C TYR A 71 5.33 3.03 1.56
N TYR A 72 5.38 2.51 2.77
CA TYR A 72 6.61 2.20 3.49
C TYR A 72 6.62 0.74 3.89
N THR A 73 7.73 0.04 3.61
CA THR A 73 7.97 -1.31 4.07
C THR A 73 9.39 -1.45 4.58
N GLY A 74 9.63 -2.45 5.42
CA GLY A 74 10.98 -2.71 5.90
C GLY A 74 11.16 -4.07 6.51
N ASN A 75 12.42 -4.50 6.51
CA ASN A 75 12.90 -5.67 7.23
C ASN A 75 13.77 -5.17 8.40
N LEU A 76 13.36 -5.54 9.60
CA LEU A 76 13.95 -5.11 10.84
C LEU A 76 14.45 -6.32 11.63
N GLU A 77 15.44 -6.08 12.49
CA GLU A 77 15.98 -7.08 13.39
C GLU A 77 16.07 -6.48 14.80
N GLY A 78 15.54 -7.19 15.78
CA GLY A 78 15.69 -6.84 17.19
C GLY A 78 17.12 -7.03 17.67
N ASP A 79 17.50 -6.35 18.74
CA ASP A 79 18.84 -6.52 19.37
C ASP A 79 19.11 -7.98 19.80
N ASP A 80 18.05 -8.78 19.94
CA ASP A 80 18.12 -10.22 20.23
C ASP A 80 18.17 -11.09 18.96
N GLY A 81 18.30 -10.49 17.77
CA GLY A 81 18.32 -11.17 16.48
C GLY A 81 16.94 -11.59 15.96
N ARG A 82 15.84 -11.14 16.60
CA ARG A 82 14.47 -11.45 16.18
C ARG A 82 14.08 -10.70 14.91
N PRO A 83 13.71 -11.40 13.82
CA PRO A 83 13.35 -10.74 12.58
C PRO A 83 11.88 -10.27 12.59
N PHE A 84 11.68 -9.06 12.05
CA PHE A 84 10.36 -8.45 11.81
C PHE A 84 10.25 -7.91 10.39
N GLY A 85 9.02 -7.92 9.86
CA GLY A 85 8.63 -7.13 8.71
C GLY A 85 7.58 -6.11 9.11
N TYR A 86 7.50 -4.99 8.40
CA TYR A 86 6.39 -4.05 8.56
C TYR A 86 5.99 -3.43 7.22
N GLN A 87 4.74 -3.04 7.13
CA GLN A 87 4.21 -2.18 6.07
C GLN A 87 3.33 -1.09 6.72
N LEU A 88 3.50 0.14 6.26
CA LEU A 88 2.62 1.27 6.56
C LEU A 88 2.34 2.02 5.26
N THR A 89 1.11 1.93 4.79
CA THR A 89 0.68 2.65 3.59
C THR A 89 -0.44 3.60 3.95
N VAL A 90 -0.32 4.85 3.52
CA VAL A 90 -1.42 5.83 3.57
C VAL A 90 -1.84 6.14 2.14
N PHE A 91 -3.11 5.95 1.86
CA PHE A 91 -3.74 6.26 0.58
C PHE A 91 -4.56 7.54 0.72
N ARG A 92 -4.49 8.40 -0.29
CA ARG A 92 -5.36 9.55 -0.46
C ARG A 92 -6.19 9.36 -1.74
N GLN A 93 -7.48 9.55 -1.63
CA GLN A 93 -8.38 9.62 -2.79
C GLN A 93 -9.16 10.91 -2.75
N ALA A 94 -9.10 11.67 -3.86
CA ALA A 94 -9.92 12.83 -4.07
C ALA A 94 -11.24 12.43 -4.76
N LEU A 95 -12.36 12.82 -4.17
CA LEU A 95 -13.71 12.59 -4.72
C LEU A 95 -14.09 13.64 -5.76
N ALA A 96 -13.40 14.79 -5.74
CA ALA A 96 -13.57 15.89 -6.68
C ALA A 96 -12.23 16.63 -6.82
N PRO A 97 -11.96 17.24 -7.98
CA PRO A 97 -10.76 18.05 -8.20
C PRO A 97 -10.60 19.16 -7.17
N ASP A 98 -9.35 19.55 -6.89
CA ASP A 98 -9.05 20.63 -5.96
C ASP A 98 -9.69 21.94 -6.43
N GLY A 99 -10.24 22.71 -5.47
CA GLY A 99 -11.01 23.94 -5.78
C GLY A 99 -12.43 23.74 -6.31
N SER A 100 -12.86 22.50 -6.59
CA SER A 100 -14.26 22.21 -6.90
C SER A 100 -15.10 22.14 -5.63
N ALA A 101 -16.38 22.57 -5.70
CA ALA A 101 -17.29 22.32 -4.60
C ALA A 101 -17.50 20.81 -4.43
N ALA A 102 -17.39 20.30 -3.19
CA ALA A 102 -17.71 18.90 -2.92
C ALA A 102 -19.09 18.54 -3.50
N PRO A 103 -19.29 17.31 -4.03
CA PRO A 103 -20.58 16.90 -4.61
C PRO A 103 -21.74 17.18 -3.64
N LYS A 104 -22.73 17.93 -4.08
CA LYS A 104 -23.92 18.18 -3.26
C LYS A 104 -24.79 16.93 -3.29
N PRO A 105 -25.27 16.45 -2.14
CA PRO A 105 -26.32 15.44 -2.13
C PRO A 105 -27.52 15.93 -2.95
N ALA A 106 -28.15 15.06 -3.73
CA ALA A 106 -29.35 15.41 -4.46
C ALA A 106 -30.42 15.93 -3.45
N GLY A 107 -30.92 17.15 -3.66
CA GLY A 107 -31.91 17.79 -2.78
C GLY A 107 -31.32 18.63 -1.63
N ALA A 108 -30.03 18.86 -1.54
CA ALA A 108 -29.45 19.74 -0.52
C ALA A 108 -29.79 21.21 -0.78
N THR A 109 -30.31 21.87 0.25
CA THR A 109 -30.59 23.33 0.23
C THR A 109 -29.31 24.16 0.22
N PRO A 110 -29.29 25.37 -0.34
CA PRO A 110 -28.09 26.21 -0.49
C PRO A 110 -27.33 26.56 0.81
N GLU A 111 -27.97 26.47 1.97
CA GLU A 111 -27.38 26.87 3.26
C GLU A 111 -26.35 25.93 3.87
N VAL A 112 -26.10 24.75 3.28
CA VAL A 112 -25.12 23.77 3.81
C VAL A 112 -23.69 24.03 3.30
N SER A 113 -23.41 25.20 2.74
CA SER A 113 -22.14 25.53 2.09
C SER A 113 -20.91 25.72 3.03
N GLY A 114 -21.09 25.67 4.34
CA GLY A 114 -20.03 25.97 5.32
C GLY A 114 -19.65 24.84 6.30
N SER A 115 -20.07 23.59 6.06
CA SER A 115 -19.75 22.51 6.99
C SER A 115 -18.25 22.18 6.99
N ARG A 116 -17.59 22.26 8.15
CA ARG A 116 -16.19 21.87 8.37
C ARG A 116 -15.92 20.37 8.11
N TRP A 117 -16.98 19.55 8.01
CA TRP A 117 -16.91 18.15 7.62
C TRP A 117 -16.87 17.93 6.10
N ARG A 118 -17.10 18.98 5.30
CA ARG A 118 -17.13 18.88 3.85
C ARG A 118 -15.70 18.93 3.32
N THR A 119 -15.22 17.81 2.82
CA THR A 119 -13.95 17.69 2.14
C THR A 119 -14.10 16.74 0.96
N PRO A 120 -13.43 16.98 -0.18
CA PRO A 120 -13.33 16.03 -1.26
C PRO A 120 -12.24 14.98 -1.01
N GLN A 121 -11.47 15.05 0.10
CA GLN A 121 -10.36 14.17 0.37
C GLN A 121 -10.77 13.05 1.35
N VAL A 122 -10.48 11.81 0.97
CA VAL A 122 -10.63 10.62 1.83
C VAL A 122 -9.26 9.96 1.94
N PHE A 123 -8.93 9.54 3.15
CA PHE A 123 -7.70 8.80 3.43
C PHE A 123 -8.05 7.42 3.98
N SER A 124 -7.27 6.42 3.57
CA SER A 124 -7.22 5.13 4.25
C SER A 124 -5.77 4.78 4.54
N ALA A 125 -5.56 3.88 5.48
CA ALA A 125 -4.23 3.38 5.75
C ALA A 125 -4.26 1.91 6.11
N HIS A 126 -3.26 1.17 5.62
CA HIS A 126 -2.98 -0.20 6.01
C HIS A 126 -1.70 -0.22 6.84
N PHE A 127 -1.73 -0.92 7.95
CA PHE A 127 -0.59 -1.13 8.80
C PHE A 127 -0.46 -2.60 9.15
N THR A 128 0.73 -3.17 8.93
CA THR A 128 1.02 -4.56 9.25
C THR A 128 2.34 -4.71 9.98
N VAL A 129 2.43 -5.73 10.83
CA VAL A 129 3.67 -6.20 11.43
C VAL A 129 3.74 -7.72 11.28
N SER A 130 4.80 -8.19 10.65
CA SER A 130 5.16 -9.61 10.57
C SER A 130 6.16 -9.93 11.68
N ASP A 131 5.73 -10.63 12.73
CA ASP A 131 6.64 -11.25 13.70
C ASP A 131 7.08 -12.60 13.16
N ILE A 132 8.16 -12.60 12.38
CA ILE A 132 8.60 -13.76 11.60
C ILE A 132 8.98 -14.93 12.49
N ALA A 133 9.60 -14.66 13.63
CA ALA A 133 9.99 -15.69 14.58
C ALA A 133 8.80 -16.38 15.25
N ALA A 134 7.70 -15.65 15.47
CA ALA A 134 6.47 -16.21 16.01
C ALA A 134 5.56 -16.82 14.95
N GLY A 135 5.80 -16.53 13.66
CA GLY A 135 4.89 -16.88 12.57
C GLY A 135 3.58 -16.12 12.67
N SER A 136 3.59 -14.89 13.19
CA SER A 136 2.40 -14.06 13.43
C SER A 136 2.38 -12.86 12.51
N PHE A 137 1.26 -12.68 11.80
CA PHE A 137 0.98 -11.51 10.96
C PHE A 137 -0.15 -10.71 11.59
N LEU A 138 0.16 -9.47 11.97
CA LEU A 138 -0.79 -8.55 12.56
C LEU A 138 -1.10 -7.45 11.55
N GLN A 139 -2.37 -7.03 11.49
CA GLN A 139 -2.85 -6.08 10.50
C GLN A 139 -3.94 -5.17 11.05
N GLU A 140 -4.01 -3.96 10.53
CA GLU A 140 -5.05 -2.98 10.86
C GLU A 140 -5.31 -2.08 9.65
N GLU A 141 -6.56 -1.68 9.47
CA GLU A 141 -6.98 -0.71 8.46
C GLU A 141 -7.72 0.44 9.13
N ARG A 142 -7.46 1.67 8.65
CA ARG A 142 -8.14 2.87 9.11
C ARG A 142 -8.64 3.72 7.95
N PHE A 143 -9.73 4.44 8.21
CA PHE A 143 -10.31 5.41 7.29
C PHE A 143 -10.60 6.72 8.01
N ALA A 144 -10.35 7.83 7.32
CA ALA A 144 -10.79 9.14 7.77
C ALA A 144 -11.02 10.09 6.58
N ARG A 145 -11.84 11.11 6.81
CA ARG A 145 -11.94 12.24 5.90
C ARG A 145 -10.80 13.22 6.17
N GLY A 146 -10.30 13.87 5.13
CA GLY A 146 -9.35 14.98 5.22
C GLY A 146 -10.02 16.25 5.80
N ALA A 147 -10.67 16.12 6.95
CA ALA A 147 -11.42 17.17 7.61
C ALA A 147 -11.13 17.19 9.11
N LEU A 148 -11.24 18.36 9.75
CA LEU A 148 -11.08 18.56 11.20
C LEU A 148 -9.75 18.04 11.76
N GLY A 149 -8.71 17.90 10.94
CA GLY A 149 -7.43 17.35 11.34
C GLY A 149 -7.39 15.83 11.53
N LEU A 150 -8.47 15.10 11.14
CA LEU A 150 -8.52 13.64 11.27
C LEU A 150 -7.55 12.92 10.33
N ALA A 151 -7.39 13.43 9.12
CA ALA A 151 -6.38 12.94 8.18
C ALA A 151 -5.93 14.09 7.27
N GLY A 152 -4.73 13.95 6.72
CA GLY A 152 -4.16 14.95 5.82
C GLY A 152 -2.75 14.62 5.39
N ALA A 153 -2.21 15.49 4.52
CA ALA A 153 -0.82 15.50 4.12
C ALA A 153 -0.35 16.93 3.87
N GLU A 154 0.90 17.20 4.20
CA GLU A 154 1.58 18.51 4.05
C GLU A 154 2.98 18.30 3.47
N ALA A 155 3.46 19.29 2.71
CA ALA A 155 4.79 19.24 2.10
C ALA A 155 5.87 19.88 2.98
N ASP A 156 5.54 20.95 3.72
CA ASP A 156 6.47 21.71 4.55
C ASP A 156 5.82 22.13 5.89
N PRO A 157 6.25 21.54 7.03
CA PRO A 157 7.10 20.35 7.08
C PRO A 157 6.38 19.10 6.54
N TYR A 158 7.13 18.22 5.85
CA TYR A 158 6.54 16.98 5.33
C TYR A 158 5.84 16.18 6.42
N ALA A 159 4.56 15.93 6.23
CA ALA A 159 3.76 15.09 7.11
C ALA A 159 2.60 14.44 6.36
N VAL A 160 2.29 13.19 6.73
CA VAL A 160 1.06 12.48 6.34
C VAL A 160 0.49 11.85 7.60
N TRP A 161 -0.80 12.00 7.84
CA TRP A 161 -1.41 11.46 9.05
C TRP A 161 -2.83 10.94 8.81
N LEU A 162 -3.20 9.97 9.63
CA LEU A 162 -4.53 9.46 9.74
C LEU A 162 -4.82 9.12 11.21
N ASN A 163 -5.64 9.93 11.86
CA ASN A 163 -5.87 9.96 13.30
C ASN A 163 -4.54 10.14 14.06
N ASP A 164 -4.13 9.15 14.84
CA ASP A 164 -2.88 9.12 15.61
C ASP A 164 -1.70 8.48 14.87
N TRP A 165 -1.92 7.87 13.69
CA TRP A 165 -0.83 7.38 12.84
C TRP A 165 -0.20 8.54 12.08
N ARG A 166 1.12 8.57 12.06
CA ARG A 166 1.85 9.69 11.48
C ARG A 166 3.13 9.24 10.76
N ILE A 167 3.33 9.84 9.62
CA ILE A 167 4.59 9.88 8.86
C ILE A 167 5.00 11.34 8.88
N GLY A 168 6.19 11.69 9.35
CA GLY A 168 6.58 13.10 9.44
C GLY A 168 8.08 13.31 9.37
N ALA A 169 8.49 14.46 8.83
CA ALA A 169 9.89 14.86 8.83
C ALA A 169 10.42 14.96 10.27
N GLU A 170 11.61 14.39 10.52
CA GLU A 170 12.36 14.46 11.78
C GLU A 170 13.68 15.22 11.60
N GLY A 171 13.84 15.90 10.48
CA GLY A 171 15.02 16.62 10.07
C GLY A 171 15.13 16.68 8.54
N PRO A 172 16.24 17.15 8.00
CA PRO A 172 16.39 17.33 6.56
C PRO A 172 16.47 16.02 5.78
N ASP A 173 16.95 14.94 6.43
CA ASP A 173 17.18 13.63 5.82
C ASP A 173 16.52 12.47 6.58
N ARG A 174 15.63 12.77 7.53
CA ARG A 174 14.96 11.77 8.37
C ARG A 174 13.46 11.91 8.34
N VAL A 175 12.79 10.76 8.37
CA VAL A 175 11.34 10.64 8.49
C VAL A 175 11.04 9.70 9.65
N ARG A 176 10.10 10.07 10.52
CA ARG A 176 9.58 9.23 11.58
C ARG A 176 8.26 8.62 11.17
N LEU A 177 8.12 7.31 11.40
CA LEU A 177 6.88 6.56 11.23
C LEU A 177 6.35 6.17 12.61
N GLN A 178 5.10 6.52 12.89
CA GLN A 178 4.41 6.15 14.11
C GLN A 178 3.04 5.60 13.75
N ALA A 179 2.81 4.34 14.05
CA ALA A 179 1.53 3.68 13.89
C ALA A 179 1.35 2.63 14.99
N GLY A 180 0.13 2.47 15.49
CA GLY A 180 -0.11 1.47 16.52
C GLY A 180 -1.58 1.19 16.79
N THR A 181 -1.78 0.06 17.43
CA THR A 181 -3.01 -0.44 18.04
C THR A 181 -2.66 -1.01 19.42
N ASP A 182 -3.64 -1.57 20.13
CA ASP A 182 -3.36 -2.28 21.37
C ASP A 182 -2.52 -3.57 21.16
N ALA A 183 -2.54 -4.14 19.94
CA ALA A 183 -1.87 -5.40 19.62
C ALA A 183 -0.46 -5.24 19.05
N MET A 184 -0.22 -4.14 18.32
CA MET A 184 1.05 -3.89 17.62
C MET A 184 1.33 -2.39 17.50
N ALA A 185 2.61 -2.01 17.48
CA ALA A 185 3.01 -0.64 17.18
C ALA A 185 4.41 -0.58 16.58
N ILE A 186 4.66 0.48 15.82
CA ILE A 186 5.98 0.91 15.39
C ILE A 186 6.24 2.37 15.77
N ASP A 187 7.48 2.66 16.10
CA ASP A 187 8.03 4.02 16.23
C ASP A 187 9.44 3.98 15.63
N LEU A 188 9.56 4.38 14.37
CA LEU A 188 10.75 4.16 13.55
C LEU A 188 11.26 5.49 12.99
N SER A 189 12.57 5.69 13.04
CA SER A 189 13.30 6.76 12.36
C SER A 189 14.03 6.18 11.14
N LEU A 190 13.70 6.71 9.97
CA LEU A 190 14.25 6.28 8.68
C LEU A 190 15.13 7.40 8.12
N ARG A 191 16.38 7.08 7.77
CA ARG A 191 17.30 8.04 7.18
C ARG A 191 17.37 7.88 5.67
N GLN A 192 17.15 8.96 4.93
CA GLN A 192 17.39 8.99 3.50
C GLN A 192 18.89 8.92 3.23
N SER A 193 19.35 7.83 2.65
CA SER A 193 20.79 7.58 2.39
C SER A 193 21.24 7.91 0.98
N ARG A 194 20.28 8.17 0.07
CA ARG A 194 20.53 8.48 -1.35
C ARG A 194 19.40 9.33 -1.93
N PRO A 195 19.61 9.97 -3.10
CA PRO A 195 18.53 10.66 -3.83
C PRO A 195 17.37 9.73 -4.18
N PRO A 196 16.15 10.27 -4.37
CA PRO A 196 15.03 9.51 -4.87
C PRO A 196 15.32 8.88 -6.23
N VAL A 197 14.92 7.63 -6.41
CA VAL A 197 14.99 6.87 -7.65
C VAL A 197 13.69 7.07 -8.42
N LEU A 198 13.76 7.67 -9.60
CA LEU A 198 12.59 7.95 -10.43
C LEU A 198 12.21 6.71 -11.23
N GLN A 199 11.01 6.17 -11.02
CA GLN A 199 10.56 4.95 -11.69
C GLN A 199 10.03 5.24 -13.10
N GLY A 200 10.16 4.27 -14.02
CA GLY A 200 9.83 4.45 -15.44
C GLY A 200 10.67 5.56 -16.09
N GLN A 201 10.10 6.22 -17.07
CA GLN A 201 10.81 7.28 -17.79
C GLN A 201 10.83 8.58 -16.98
N ASN A 202 11.91 8.85 -16.24
CA ASN A 202 12.07 10.04 -15.40
C ASN A 202 10.88 10.27 -14.44
N GLY A 203 10.41 9.19 -13.81
CA GLY A 203 9.31 9.24 -12.87
C GLY A 203 7.92 9.13 -13.51
N LEU A 204 7.80 8.96 -14.83
CA LEU A 204 6.55 8.62 -15.51
C LEU A 204 6.47 7.10 -15.69
N SER A 205 5.67 6.44 -14.86
CA SER A 205 5.44 5.00 -14.90
C SER A 205 4.15 4.69 -15.66
N ARG A 206 4.27 4.22 -16.89
CA ARG A 206 3.11 3.84 -17.71
C ARG A 206 2.49 2.55 -17.19
N LYS A 207 1.15 2.49 -17.22
CA LYS A 207 0.37 1.31 -16.77
C LYS A 207 -0.44 0.68 -17.93
N GLY A 208 -0.52 1.39 -19.07
CA GLY A 208 -1.27 0.93 -20.24
C GLY A 208 -0.92 1.71 -21.50
N PRO A 209 -1.54 1.34 -22.65
CA PRO A 209 -1.29 1.96 -23.94
C PRO A 209 -1.88 3.37 -24.08
N GLU A 210 -2.96 3.67 -23.34
CA GLU A 210 -3.70 4.92 -23.48
C GLU A 210 -2.87 6.08 -22.93
N ALA A 211 -2.96 7.24 -23.60
CA ALA A 211 -2.32 8.45 -23.12
C ALA A 211 -2.87 8.87 -21.77
N GLY A 212 -1.98 9.13 -20.80
CA GLY A 212 -2.34 9.48 -19.44
C GLY A 212 -2.71 8.28 -18.55
N ASN A 213 -2.64 7.03 -19.07
CA ASN A 213 -2.67 5.83 -18.24
C ASN A 213 -1.27 5.56 -17.68
N ALA A 214 -0.89 6.40 -16.75
CA ALA A 214 0.42 6.42 -16.10
C ALA A 214 0.30 7.07 -14.73
N SER A 215 1.32 6.91 -13.92
CA SER A 215 1.52 7.59 -12.65
C SER A 215 2.84 8.36 -12.64
N HIS A 216 2.96 9.33 -11.75
CA HIS A 216 4.24 9.85 -11.31
C HIS A 216 4.70 9.04 -10.10
N TYR A 217 5.92 8.51 -10.16
CA TYR A 217 6.38 7.50 -9.23
C TYR A 217 7.86 7.63 -8.93
N TYR A 218 8.22 7.68 -7.65
CA TYR A 218 9.59 7.56 -7.18
C TYR A 218 9.70 6.66 -5.96
N SER A 219 10.90 6.14 -5.71
CA SER A 219 11.25 5.31 -4.57
C SER A 219 12.42 5.88 -3.77
N LEU A 220 12.41 5.67 -2.44
CA LEU A 220 13.59 5.77 -1.58
C LEU A 220 13.99 4.35 -1.21
N VAL A 221 15.03 3.83 -1.88
CA VAL A 221 15.26 2.39 -1.98
C VAL A 221 16.09 1.78 -0.84
N GLN A 222 16.83 2.59 -0.10
CA GLN A 222 17.70 2.13 0.98
C GLN A 222 17.67 3.16 2.11
N GLN A 223 16.76 2.94 3.07
CA GLN A 223 16.63 3.81 4.22
C GLN A 223 17.06 3.07 5.49
N PRO A 224 18.29 3.28 6.00
CA PRO A 224 18.68 2.79 7.31
C PRO A 224 17.64 3.19 8.34
N THR A 225 17.17 2.25 9.12
CA THR A 225 16.03 2.37 10.01
C THR A 225 16.41 1.92 11.40
N GLU A 226 15.99 2.67 12.41
CA GLU A 226 16.14 2.36 13.83
C GLU A 226 14.89 2.77 14.60
N GLY A 227 14.63 2.15 15.74
CA GLY A 227 13.47 2.50 16.58
C GLY A 227 12.93 1.31 17.35
N THR A 228 11.60 1.20 17.41
CA THR A 228 10.95 0.13 18.17
C THR A 228 9.81 -0.52 17.40
N VAL A 229 9.63 -1.83 17.65
CA VAL A 229 8.44 -2.61 17.28
C VAL A 229 7.84 -3.16 18.57
N THR A 230 6.53 -2.99 18.74
CA THR A 230 5.78 -3.59 19.84
C THR A 230 4.82 -4.63 19.30
N VAL A 231 4.90 -5.86 19.82
CA VAL A 231 3.98 -6.96 19.50
C VAL A 231 3.70 -7.77 20.77
N ALA A 232 2.46 -8.23 20.92
CA ALA A 232 2.03 -9.02 22.09
C ALA A 232 2.41 -8.38 23.44
N GLY A 233 2.33 -7.05 23.55
CA GLY A 233 2.64 -6.27 24.75
C GLY A 233 4.14 -6.14 25.07
N ARG A 234 5.02 -6.63 24.20
CA ARG A 234 6.48 -6.50 24.35
C ARG A 234 7.07 -5.56 23.29
N THR A 235 7.88 -4.62 23.73
CA THR A 235 8.61 -3.68 22.87
C THR A 235 10.05 -4.19 22.64
N TYR A 236 10.46 -4.18 21.39
CA TYR A 236 11.79 -4.55 20.91
C TYR A 236 12.46 -3.31 20.34
N ALA A 237 13.66 -3.00 20.75
CA ALA A 237 14.53 -2.10 20.02
C ALA A 237 14.96 -2.80 18.72
N VAL A 238 14.86 -2.10 17.61
CA VAL A 238 15.10 -2.68 16.28
C VAL A 238 15.96 -1.80 15.41
N HIS A 239 16.66 -2.43 14.49
CA HIS A 239 17.37 -1.77 13.39
C HIS A 239 17.14 -2.54 12.08
N GLY A 240 17.38 -1.89 10.95
CA GLY A 240 17.21 -2.54 9.65
C GLY A 240 17.22 -1.56 8.50
N VAL A 241 16.52 -1.93 7.43
CA VAL A 241 16.43 -1.13 6.21
C VAL A 241 14.99 -1.09 5.73
N SER A 242 14.55 0.12 5.37
CA SER A 242 13.22 0.37 4.83
C SER A 242 13.26 0.82 3.38
N TRP A 243 12.13 0.65 2.73
CA TRP A 243 11.80 1.10 1.39
C TRP A 243 10.62 2.07 1.46
N LYS A 244 10.63 3.12 0.64
CA LYS A 244 9.46 3.97 0.42
C LYS A 244 9.14 4.02 -1.06
N ASP A 245 7.86 3.87 -1.39
CA ASP A 245 7.28 4.30 -2.66
C ASP A 245 6.34 5.47 -2.45
N HIS A 246 6.33 6.39 -3.39
CA HIS A 246 5.35 7.45 -3.49
C HIS A 246 4.88 7.53 -4.93
N GLU A 247 3.59 7.36 -5.11
CA GLU A 247 3.00 7.31 -6.43
C GLU A 247 1.69 8.08 -6.43
N PHE A 248 1.46 8.88 -7.49
CA PHE A 248 0.22 9.64 -7.65
C PHE A 248 -0.22 9.65 -9.11
N SER A 249 -1.54 9.49 -9.30
CA SER A 249 -2.15 9.37 -10.62
C SER A 249 -3.65 9.68 -10.60
N THR A 250 -4.25 9.67 -11.77
CA THR A 250 -5.71 9.72 -11.93
C THR A 250 -6.24 8.47 -12.63
N SER A 251 -5.41 7.76 -13.37
CA SER A 251 -5.74 6.51 -14.04
C SER A 251 -4.86 5.38 -13.52
N VAL A 252 -5.38 4.17 -13.38
CA VAL A 252 -4.66 3.10 -12.67
C VAL A 252 -4.41 1.88 -13.55
N LEU A 253 -5.42 1.12 -13.95
CA LEU A 253 -5.23 -0.14 -14.67
C LEU A 253 -6.00 -0.16 -15.99
N SER A 254 -5.36 -0.72 -17.03
CA SER A 254 -6.02 -0.96 -18.33
C SER A 254 -7.09 -2.06 -18.23
N PRO A 255 -8.11 -2.04 -19.10
CA PRO A 255 -9.05 -3.12 -19.22
C PRO A 255 -8.35 -4.48 -19.46
N GLY A 256 -8.77 -5.51 -18.74
CA GLY A 256 -8.16 -6.84 -18.81
C GLY A 256 -6.98 -7.06 -17.85
N THR A 257 -6.48 -6.02 -17.17
CA THR A 257 -5.54 -6.18 -16.06
C THR A 257 -6.29 -6.54 -14.79
N VAL A 258 -5.87 -7.58 -14.08
CA VAL A 258 -6.57 -8.09 -12.88
C VAL A 258 -5.87 -7.74 -11.57
N GLY A 259 -4.62 -7.30 -11.63
CA GLY A 259 -3.81 -6.96 -10.46
C GLY A 259 -2.35 -6.85 -10.83
N TRP A 260 -1.51 -6.75 -9.83
CA TRP A 260 -0.05 -6.71 -9.99
C TRP A 260 0.65 -7.57 -8.95
N ASP A 261 1.86 -7.96 -9.31
CA ASP A 261 2.86 -8.50 -8.41
C ASP A 261 4.00 -7.49 -8.35
N TRP A 262 4.26 -6.90 -7.18
CA TRP A 262 5.33 -5.94 -6.97
C TRP A 262 6.37 -6.50 -6.00
N PHE A 263 7.64 -6.15 -6.22
CA PHE A 263 8.77 -6.62 -5.43
C PHE A 263 9.76 -5.50 -5.22
N SER A 264 10.22 -5.32 -4.00
CA SER A 264 11.47 -4.60 -3.68
C SER A 264 12.51 -5.56 -3.18
N ALA A 265 13.78 -5.28 -3.48
CA ALA A 265 14.92 -5.98 -2.92
C ALA A 265 16.03 -4.99 -2.58
N GLN A 266 16.66 -5.20 -1.44
CA GLN A 266 17.80 -4.47 -0.91
C GLN A 266 18.89 -5.48 -0.60
N PHE A 267 20.00 -5.40 -1.31
CA PHE A 267 21.08 -6.37 -1.23
C PHE A 267 22.19 -5.90 -0.29
N GLU A 268 22.92 -6.87 0.27
CA GLU A 268 24.03 -6.64 1.21
C GLU A 268 25.20 -5.86 0.58
N ASP A 269 25.34 -5.93 -0.74
CA ASP A 269 26.36 -5.16 -1.49
C ASP A 269 25.94 -3.70 -1.76
N GLY A 270 24.78 -3.28 -1.27
CA GLY A 270 24.24 -1.93 -1.45
C GLY A 270 23.44 -1.73 -2.74
N SER A 271 23.35 -2.73 -3.61
CA SER A 271 22.46 -2.67 -4.76
C SER A 271 20.99 -2.88 -4.37
N ALA A 272 20.07 -2.49 -5.24
CA ALA A 272 18.64 -2.64 -5.02
C ALA A 272 17.91 -2.97 -6.32
N LEU A 273 16.72 -3.55 -6.19
CA LEU A 273 15.82 -3.86 -7.30
C LEU A 273 14.40 -3.47 -6.93
N MET A 274 13.71 -2.79 -7.82
CA MET A 274 12.25 -2.76 -7.85
C MET A 274 11.78 -3.46 -9.11
N LEU A 275 10.74 -4.30 -8.98
CA LEU A 275 10.15 -5.03 -10.08
C LEU A 275 8.64 -5.10 -9.91
N TYR A 276 7.88 -4.89 -11.00
CA TYR A 276 6.45 -5.13 -10.99
C TYR A 276 5.97 -5.81 -12.26
N GLY A 277 5.00 -6.68 -12.12
CA GLY A 277 4.30 -7.35 -13.20
C GLY A 277 2.81 -7.06 -13.14
N LEU A 278 2.28 -6.34 -14.12
CA LEU A 278 0.84 -6.14 -14.28
C LEU A 278 0.23 -7.41 -14.91
N ARG A 279 -0.66 -8.08 -14.18
CA ARG A 279 -1.20 -9.38 -14.61
C ARG A 279 -2.48 -9.22 -15.39
N ARG A 280 -2.57 -9.95 -16.50
CA ARG A 280 -3.74 -9.98 -17.38
C ARG A 280 -4.68 -11.15 -17.04
N GLU A 281 -5.95 -11.02 -17.42
CA GLU A 281 -6.95 -12.08 -17.27
C GLU A 281 -6.57 -13.38 -18.00
N ASP A 282 -5.87 -13.27 -19.13
CA ASP A 282 -5.40 -14.42 -19.91
C ASP A 282 -4.19 -15.13 -19.31
N GLY A 283 -3.73 -14.68 -18.12
CA GLY A 283 -2.53 -15.19 -17.44
C GLY A 283 -1.22 -14.60 -17.95
N GLY A 284 -1.28 -13.71 -18.95
CA GLY A 284 -0.13 -12.98 -19.46
C GLY A 284 0.27 -11.80 -18.56
N LYS A 285 1.35 -11.14 -18.99
CA LYS A 285 1.90 -9.94 -18.37
C LYS A 285 1.70 -8.75 -19.31
N GLU A 286 1.27 -7.60 -18.78
CA GLU A 286 1.16 -6.38 -19.57
C GLU A 286 2.54 -5.93 -20.06
N PRO A 287 2.66 -5.41 -21.29
CA PRO A 287 3.92 -4.88 -21.84
C PRO A 287 4.48 -3.70 -21.05
N PHE A 288 3.64 -3.05 -20.23
CA PHE A 288 4.02 -1.93 -19.34
C PHE A 288 4.51 -2.40 -17.96
N SER A 289 4.65 -3.71 -17.76
CA SER A 289 5.38 -4.28 -16.62
C SER A 289 6.86 -3.94 -16.72
N GLY A 290 7.54 -3.83 -15.57
CA GLY A 290 8.95 -3.46 -15.59
C GLY A 290 9.54 -3.29 -14.21
N GLY A 291 10.58 -2.48 -14.13
CA GLY A 291 11.26 -2.21 -12.87
C GLY A 291 12.54 -1.43 -13.05
N ARG A 292 13.39 -1.46 -12.03
CA ARG A 292 14.68 -0.75 -12.04
C ARG A 292 15.69 -1.49 -11.18
N TRP A 293 16.86 -1.74 -11.74
CA TRP A 293 18.05 -2.16 -11.02
C TRP A 293 18.89 -0.93 -10.64
N ILE A 294 19.35 -0.90 -9.40
CA ILE A 294 20.12 0.21 -8.83
C ILE A 294 21.41 -0.33 -8.25
N ASP A 295 22.56 0.22 -8.68
CA ASP A 295 23.90 -0.19 -8.26
C ASP A 295 24.79 1.05 -8.11
N GLY A 296 24.98 1.52 -6.90
CA GLY A 296 25.58 2.83 -6.64
C GLY A 296 24.80 3.95 -7.32
N ASP A 297 25.47 4.75 -8.14
CA ASP A 297 24.85 5.83 -8.91
C ASP A 297 24.30 5.36 -10.26
N GLN A 298 24.46 4.08 -10.58
CA GLN A 298 23.96 3.52 -11.84
C GLN A 298 22.54 2.98 -11.66
N GLU A 299 21.66 3.43 -12.53
CA GLU A 299 20.28 2.96 -12.61
C GLU A 299 20.02 2.37 -13.99
N ARG A 300 19.35 1.22 -14.01
CA ARG A 300 18.98 0.54 -15.27
C ARG A 300 17.51 0.21 -15.24
N GLU A 301 16.77 0.84 -16.13
CA GLU A 301 15.37 0.53 -16.37
C GLU A 301 15.23 -0.90 -16.96
N LEU A 302 14.22 -1.62 -16.48
CA LEU A 302 13.85 -2.97 -16.91
C LEU A 302 12.46 -2.92 -17.51
N GLY A 303 12.33 -3.37 -18.75
CA GLY A 303 11.03 -3.59 -19.40
C GLY A 303 10.49 -4.99 -19.14
N ALA A 304 9.28 -5.24 -19.61
CA ALA A 304 8.60 -6.52 -19.44
C ALA A 304 9.40 -7.73 -19.94
N ASP A 305 10.16 -7.56 -21.02
CA ASP A 305 10.94 -8.64 -21.67
C ASP A 305 12.36 -8.80 -21.10
N ASP A 306 12.79 -7.90 -20.23
CA ASP A 306 14.14 -7.93 -19.66
C ASP A 306 14.29 -8.96 -18.53
N TYR A 307 13.17 -9.48 -18.00
CA TYR A 307 13.19 -10.42 -16.89
C TYR A 307 12.20 -11.58 -17.06
N VAL A 308 12.56 -12.70 -16.47
CA VAL A 308 11.68 -13.87 -16.32
C VAL A 308 11.49 -14.15 -14.84
N LEU A 309 10.25 -14.11 -14.38
CA LEU A 309 9.86 -14.47 -13.03
C LEU A 309 9.05 -15.76 -13.07
N THR A 310 9.64 -16.85 -12.57
CA THR A 310 9.04 -18.19 -12.60
C THR A 310 8.57 -18.59 -11.20
N VAL A 311 7.29 -18.87 -11.04
CA VAL A 311 6.74 -19.41 -9.79
C VAL A 311 7.23 -20.83 -9.57
N LYS A 312 7.80 -21.10 -8.39
CA LYS A 312 8.33 -22.40 -7.97
C LYS A 312 7.43 -23.12 -6.96
N ARG A 313 6.70 -22.35 -6.17
CA ARG A 313 5.80 -22.87 -5.15
C ARG A 313 4.62 -21.92 -4.99
N THR A 314 3.48 -22.45 -4.61
CA THR A 314 2.29 -21.69 -4.22
C THR A 314 1.94 -21.96 -2.77
N TRP A 315 1.16 -21.05 -2.19
CA TRP A 315 0.58 -21.17 -0.86
C TRP A 315 -0.91 -20.83 -0.95
N ARG A 316 -1.74 -21.64 -0.30
CA ARG A 316 -3.17 -21.38 -0.20
C ARG A 316 -3.46 -20.72 1.13
N SER A 317 -4.07 -19.54 1.08
CA SER A 317 -4.47 -18.81 2.27
C SER A 317 -5.54 -19.58 3.06
N PRO A 318 -5.37 -19.73 4.38
CA PRO A 318 -6.43 -20.27 5.25
C PRO A 318 -7.55 -19.23 5.48
N HIS A 319 -7.32 -17.95 5.17
CA HIS A 319 -8.26 -16.86 5.42
C HIS A 319 -9.23 -16.67 4.25
N SER A 320 -8.70 -16.37 3.06
CA SER A 320 -9.50 -16.13 1.85
C SER A 320 -9.73 -17.40 1.01
N GLY A 321 -8.89 -18.43 1.17
CA GLY A 321 -8.85 -19.60 0.29
C GLY A 321 -8.14 -19.35 -1.05
N ALA A 322 -7.64 -18.14 -1.31
CA ALA A 322 -6.89 -17.81 -2.51
C ALA A 322 -5.54 -18.54 -2.55
N THR A 323 -5.04 -18.75 -3.75
CA THR A 323 -3.73 -19.37 -3.97
C THR A 323 -2.77 -18.33 -4.51
N TYR A 324 -1.77 -17.99 -3.71
CA TYR A 324 -0.71 -17.05 -4.04
C TYR A 324 0.57 -17.78 -4.48
N PRO A 325 1.36 -17.21 -5.39
CA PRO A 325 2.78 -17.57 -5.51
C PRO A 325 3.50 -17.40 -4.17
N ALA A 326 4.39 -18.32 -3.83
CA ALA A 326 5.10 -18.31 -2.53
C ALA A 326 6.58 -18.71 -2.63
N ALA A 327 7.10 -18.85 -3.82
CA ALA A 327 8.53 -18.87 -4.13
C ALA A 327 8.71 -18.66 -5.63
N TRP A 328 9.80 -17.98 -6.01
CA TRP A 328 10.10 -17.67 -7.41
C TRP A 328 11.59 -17.86 -7.71
N THR A 329 11.88 -18.05 -8.99
CA THR A 329 13.18 -17.75 -9.57
C THR A 329 13.03 -16.52 -10.46
N LEU A 330 13.84 -15.52 -10.25
CA LEU A 330 13.96 -14.33 -11.10
C LEU A 330 15.27 -14.42 -11.89
N THR A 331 15.19 -14.29 -13.20
CA THR A 331 16.35 -14.20 -14.08
C THR A 331 16.30 -12.89 -14.87
N ILE A 332 17.41 -12.14 -14.87
CA ILE A 332 17.59 -10.93 -15.68
C ILE A 332 18.87 -11.10 -16.51
N PRO A 333 18.75 -11.65 -17.74
CA PRO A 333 19.95 -12.06 -18.52
C PRO A 333 20.93 -10.94 -18.79
N ARG A 334 20.44 -9.72 -19.10
CA ARG A 334 21.31 -8.56 -19.38
C ARG A 334 22.10 -8.06 -18.16
N LEU A 335 21.76 -8.51 -16.95
CA LEU A 335 22.49 -8.22 -15.71
C LEU A 335 23.31 -9.41 -15.23
N ASP A 336 23.23 -10.55 -15.93
CA ASP A 336 23.78 -11.84 -15.47
C ASP A 336 23.31 -12.16 -14.04
N LEU A 337 22.00 -11.92 -13.79
CA LEU A 337 21.38 -12.05 -12.48
C LEU A 337 20.43 -13.23 -12.44
N GLU A 338 20.60 -14.08 -11.42
CA GLU A 338 19.65 -15.12 -11.05
C GLU A 338 19.43 -15.11 -9.54
N LEU A 339 18.16 -15.04 -9.13
CA LEU A 339 17.74 -14.97 -7.74
C LEU A 339 16.64 -15.98 -7.44
N ALA A 340 16.77 -16.69 -6.34
CA ALA A 340 15.68 -17.35 -5.66
C ALA A 340 15.02 -16.34 -4.70
N ILE A 341 13.70 -16.23 -4.77
CA ILE A 341 12.89 -15.34 -3.94
C ILE A 341 11.94 -16.20 -3.11
N ALA A 342 11.86 -15.95 -1.82
CA ALA A 342 10.92 -16.65 -0.96
C ALA A 342 10.40 -15.74 0.17
N PRO A 343 9.12 -15.90 0.58
CA PRO A 343 8.61 -15.27 1.80
C PRO A 343 9.41 -15.70 3.03
N GLN A 344 9.60 -14.76 3.96
CA GLN A 344 10.16 -15.10 5.27
C GLN A 344 9.16 -15.89 6.12
N MET A 345 7.87 -15.67 5.93
CA MET A 345 6.76 -16.51 6.35
C MET A 345 5.66 -16.49 5.27
N ALA A 346 4.92 -17.58 5.11
CA ALA A 346 3.95 -17.71 4.01
C ALA A 346 2.66 -16.92 4.28
N ASP A 347 2.19 -16.95 5.53
CA ASP A 347 0.94 -16.30 5.96
C ASP A 347 1.19 -14.81 6.27
N GLN A 348 1.10 -14.00 5.22
CA GLN A 348 1.17 -12.55 5.26
C GLN A 348 0.06 -11.95 4.37
N GLU A 349 -1.11 -12.61 4.36
CA GLU A 349 -2.28 -12.09 3.66
C GLU A 349 -2.94 -11.00 4.51
N LEU A 350 -3.01 -9.81 3.94
CA LEU A 350 -3.77 -8.69 4.49
C LEU A 350 -5.23 -8.85 4.06
N THR A 351 -6.13 -8.92 5.05
CA THR A 351 -7.58 -9.05 4.85
C THR A 351 -8.26 -7.88 5.56
N THR A 352 -8.64 -6.87 4.80
CA THR A 352 -9.27 -5.65 5.31
C THR A 352 -10.69 -5.48 4.78
N ALA A 353 -11.38 -4.45 5.23
CA ALA A 353 -12.71 -4.14 4.72
C ALA A 353 -12.67 -3.64 3.27
N SER A 354 -11.56 -3.02 2.84
CA SER A 354 -11.43 -2.44 1.49
C SER A 354 -10.75 -3.36 0.48
N ALA A 355 -9.86 -4.27 0.93
CA ALA A 355 -9.07 -5.11 0.03
C ALA A 355 -8.57 -6.38 0.72
N THR A 356 -8.33 -7.42 -0.08
CA THR A 356 -7.60 -8.62 0.34
C THR A 356 -6.46 -8.86 -0.65
N TYR A 357 -5.23 -8.85 -0.15
CA TYR A 357 -4.02 -9.08 -0.94
C TYR A 357 -2.88 -9.61 -0.05
N TRP A 358 -1.86 -10.20 -0.66
CA TRP A 358 -0.69 -10.66 0.08
C TRP A 358 0.35 -9.54 0.13
N GLU A 359 0.88 -9.27 1.34
CA GLU A 359 1.82 -8.18 1.61
C GLU A 359 2.87 -8.65 2.61
N GLY A 360 4.10 -8.92 2.14
CA GLY A 360 5.00 -9.64 3.02
C GLY A 360 6.50 -9.49 2.79
N ALA A 361 7.22 -9.71 3.89
CA ALA A 361 8.67 -9.73 3.92
C ALA A 361 9.26 -10.91 3.14
N LEU A 362 10.21 -10.60 2.27
CA LEU A 362 10.89 -11.53 1.36
C LEU A 362 12.38 -11.62 1.66
N ARG A 363 12.97 -12.78 1.33
CA ARG A 363 14.41 -12.98 1.22
C ARG A 363 14.80 -13.32 -0.21
N TYR A 364 15.99 -12.91 -0.58
CA TYR A 364 16.59 -13.08 -1.90
C TYR A 364 17.94 -13.71 -1.76
N GLU A 365 18.21 -14.76 -2.54
CA GLU A 365 19.50 -15.47 -2.58
C GLU A 365 19.82 -15.86 -4.02
N GLY A 366 21.04 -15.64 -4.45
CA GLY A 366 21.47 -16.00 -5.79
C GLY A 366 22.80 -15.41 -6.16
N HIS A 367 22.95 -14.98 -7.40
CA HIS A 367 24.20 -14.43 -7.90
C HIS A 367 23.97 -13.39 -9.01
N ARG A 368 24.95 -12.53 -9.18
CA ARG A 368 25.12 -11.66 -10.33
C ARG A 368 26.52 -11.88 -10.91
N GLY A 369 26.59 -12.54 -12.07
CA GLY A 369 27.83 -13.10 -12.57
C GLY A 369 28.39 -14.10 -11.56
N GLU A 370 29.66 -13.95 -11.21
CA GLU A 370 30.36 -14.80 -10.23
C GLU A 370 30.10 -14.37 -8.76
N ARG A 371 29.44 -13.21 -8.53
CA ARG A 371 29.19 -12.69 -7.17
C ARG A 371 27.95 -13.30 -6.57
N SER A 372 28.09 -13.92 -5.41
CA SER A 372 26.94 -14.28 -4.57
C SER A 372 26.21 -13.02 -4.14
N LEU A 373 24.90 -13.06 -4.18
CA LEU A 373 24.02 -11.94 -3.83
C LEU A 373 22.98 -12.41 -2.82
N ARG A 374 22.87 -11.69 -1.72
CA ARG A 374 21.85 -11.90 -0.69
C ARG A 374 21.17 -10.59 -0.38
N GLY A 375 19.89 -10.66 -0.05
CA GLY A 375 19.12 -9.49 0.29
C GLY A 375 17.80 -9.82 0.96
N ARG A 376 17.17 -8.75 1.42
CA ARG A 376 15.80 -8.76 1.95
C ARG A 376 14.98 -7.74 1.17
N GLY A 377 13.67 -7.83 1.25
CA GLY A 377 12.77 -6.88 0.63
C GLY A 377 11.33 -7.19 0.96
N TYR A 378 10.45 -6.70 0.13
CA TYR A 378 9.01 -6.87 0.31
C TYR A 378 8.34 -7.27 -0.99
N GLY A 379 7.18 -7.90 -0.90
CA GLY A 379 6.34 -8.21 -2.06
C GLY A 379 4.89 -7.91 -1.79
N GLU A 380 4.20 -7.41 -2.79
CA GLU A 380 2.78 -7.15 -2.81
C GLU A 380 2.15 -7.91 -3.97
N LEU A 381 1.14 -8.73 -3.68
CA LEU A 381 0.47 -9.57 -4.66
C LEU A 381 -1.04 -9.28 -4.61
N THR A 382 -1.54 -8.51 -5.57
CA THR A 382 -2.93 -8.03 -5.61
C THR A 382 -3.78 -8.78 -6.64
N GLY A 383 -5.11 -8.75 -6.51
CA GLY A 383 -6.02 -9.31 -7.51
C GLY A 383 -6.06 -10.85 -7.56
N TYR A 384 -5.70 -11.53 -6.47
CA TYR A 384 -5.79 -13.00 -6.34
C TYR A 384 -7.11 -13.44 -5.68
N VAL A 385 -7.72 -12.59 -4.88
CA VAL A 385 -9.04 -12.79 -4.25
C VAL A 385 -10.09 -12.04 -5.03
N ASP A 386 -10.03 -10.72 -4.96
CA ASP A 386 -10.93 -9.81 -5.63
C ASP A 386 -10.21 -9.19 -6.83
N ARG A 387 -10.86 -9.22 -8.00
CA ARG A 387 -10.36 -8.45 -9.14
C ARG A 387 -10.39 -6.97 -8.77
N LEU A 388 -9.32 -6.24 -9.06
CA LEU A 388 -9.27 -4.80 -8.84
C LEU A 388 -10.10 -4.04 -9.90
N ASP A 389 -11.31 -4.53 -10.18
CA ASP A 389 -12.23 -3.94 -11.18
C ASP A 389 -12.58 -2.48 -10.85
N GLY A 390 -12.50 -2.11 -9.57
CA GLY A 390 -12.72 -0.75 -9.12
C GLY A 390 -11.60 0.24 -9.43
N LEU A 391 -10.44 -0.20 -9.87
CA LEU A 391 -9.34 0.65 -10.34
C LEU A 391 -9.34 0.83 -11.87
N ARG A 392 -10.37 0.32 -12.56
CA ARG A 392 -10.53 0.51 -14.01
C ARG A 392 -11.03 1.93 -14.26
N GLY A 393 -10.28 2.71 -15.03
CA GLY A 393 -10.78 3.92 -15.64
C GLY A 393 -11.88 3.55 -16.63
N GLY A 394 -13.10 4.06 -16.43
CA GLY A 394 -14.22 3.94 -17.38
C GLY A 394 -14.01 4.84 -18.58
#